data_af452f1bcc639ed95e63a47e59b3d5d0
#
_entry.id   af452f1bcc639ed95e63a47e59b3d5d0
#
_cell.length_a   1.000
_cell.length_b   1.000
_cell.length_c   1.000
_cell.angle_alpha   90.00
_cell.angle_beta   90.00
_cell.angle_gamma   90.00
#
_symmetry.space_group_name_H-M   'P 1'
#
loop_
_entity.id
_entity.type
_entity.pdbx_description
1 polymer ?
#
loop_
_entity_poly.entity_id
_entity_poly.type
_entity_poly.pdbx_seq_one_letter_code
_entity_poly.pdbx_strand_id
1 'polypeptide(L)'
;MKRNFRKYSLCLVVGLWALLCLPQVNTLGPANFQGTANAGFFNNDLETFEEVIDLVSEKYVYPPDHKKLFSAAIEGMIKNADSVELTLSKNPGINTLRYRNRTTQYKLTYDRSHDWDELQKVYYFLHDHSRKAITKESLETSAIEGIMNSLDAYSQYMDKDSFEKSMRDTEGKYGGLGMVITIKDNRLYVVKTMNNSPAERAGILAGDYFMSVNGKNITALHIEELANLLRGYPETKVTLTLLRSSEKRERTYTLTREIILINTVEYKTLDN
;
A
#
# COMPACT_ATOMS: atom_id res chain seq x y z
N MET A 1 17.91 21.94 -18.96
CA MET A 1 18.21 21.01 -17.85
C MET A 1 16.94 20.94 -16.98
N LYS A 2 16.11 19.92 -17.17
CA LYS A 2 14.79 19.78 -16.51
C LYS A 2 14.96 18.93 -15.26
N ARG A 3 14.78 19.51 -14.08
CA ARG A 3 14.70 18.78 -12.81
C ARG A 3 13.28 18.20 -12.67
N ASN A 4 13.20 16.88 -12.67
CA ASN A 4 11.96 16.17 -12.41
C ASN A 4 11.62 16.25 -10.91
N PHE A 5 10.58 16.98 -10.57
CA PHE A 5 9.95 16.94 -9.26
C PHE A 5 9.09 15.66 -9.19
N ARG A 6 9.54 14.68 -8.42
CA ARG A 6 8.67 13.60 -7.95
C ARG A 6 7.77 14.16 -6.85
N LYS A 7 6.54 14.47 -7.17
CA LYS A 7 5.49 14.78 -6.19
C LYS A 7 4.94 13.47 -5.61
N TYR A 8 5.32 13.16 -4.40
CA TYR A 8 4.61 12.15 -3.62
C TYR A 8 3.38 12.83 -3.00
N SER A 9 2.20 12.31 -3.29
CA SER A 9 0.95 12.77 -2.67
C SER A 9 0.70 11.90 -1.45
N LEU A 10 1.00 12.44 -0.27
CA LEU A 10 0.65 11.83 1.01
C LEU A 10 -0.83 12.14 1.27
N CYS A 11 -1.69 11.12 1.22
CA CYS A 11 -3.10 11.25 1.60
C CYS A 11 -3.36 10.50 2.89
N LEU A 12 -3.56 11.25 3.97
CA LEU A 12 -4.03 10.74 5.24
C LEU A 12 -5.57 10.80 5.22
N VAL A 13 -6.22 9.64 5.21
CA VAL A 13 -7.68 9.57 5.31
C VAL A 13 -8.06 9.64 6.79
N VAL A 14 -8.28 10.86 7.26
CA VAL A 14 -8.96 11.09 8.54
C VAL A 14 -10.45 11.17 8.24
N GLY A 15 -11.22 10.23 8.76
CA GLY A 15 -12.67 10.21 8.63
C GLY A 15 -13.30 11.48 9.25
N LEU A 16 -13.82 12.38 8.40
CA LEU A 16 -14.49 13.59 8.82
C LEU A 16 -15.99 13.40 8.69
N TRP A 17 -16.66 13.17 9.83
CA TRP A 17 -18.08 13.50 10.01
C TRP A 17 -18.16 14.73 10.92
N ALA A 18 -18.36 15.90 10.36
CA ALA A 18 -18.87 17.04 11.08
C ALA A 18 -19.69 17.92 10.16
N LEU A 19 -20.98 18.00 10.48
CA LEU A 19 -21.99 18.86 9.87
C LEU A 19 -21.66 20.34 10.09
N LEU A 20 -21.84 21.11 9.03
CA LEU A 20 -22.29 22.50 8.94
C LEU A 20 -22.33 23.35 10.23
N CYS A 21 -21.37 24.27 10.31
CA CYS A 21 -21.58 25.62 10.81
C CYS A 21 -20.52 26.54 10.21
N LEU A 22 -20.92 27.40 9.29
CA LEU A 22 -20.05 28.46 8.76
C LEU A 22 -20.01 29.65 9.72
N PRO A 23 -18.84 30.21 10.00
CA PRO A 23 -18.67 31.64 9.92
C PRO A 23 -17.61 32.02 8.87
N GLN A 24 -17.85 33.14 8.26
CA GLN A 24 -17.01 33.77 7.25
C GLN A 24 -15.58 33.95 7.74
N VAL A 25 -14.62 33.45 7.00
CA VAL A 25 -13.20 33.68 7.27
C VAL A 25 -12.63 34.58 6.17
N ASN A 26 -12.15 35.73 6.64
CA ASN A 26 -11.37 36.70 5.87
C ASN A 26 -10.17 36.05 5.20
N THR A 27 -9.93 36.43 3.96
CA THR A 27 -8.77 36.09 3.13
C THR A 27 -7.49 36.55 3.81
N LEU A 28 -6.76 35.60 4.38
CA LEU A 28 -5.33 35.77 4.67
C LEU A 28 -4.53 35.13 3.55
N GLY A 29 -3.63 35.91 2.96
CA GLY A 29 -2.76 35.53 1.85
C GLY A 29 -1.79 34.40 2.20
N PRO A 30 -1.04 33.90 1.19
CA PRO A 30 -0.19 32.72 1.36
C PRO A 30 0.90 32.99 2.40
N ALA A 31 0.88 32.24 3.48
CA ALA A 31 1.97 32.23 4.46
C ALA A 31 3.23 31.67 3.76
N ASN A 32 4.25 32.53 3.65
CA ASN A 32 5.58 32.10 3.26
C ASN A 32 6.14 31.14 4.32
N PHE A 33 6.11 29.87 4.01
CA PHE A 33 6.80 28.84 4.79
C PHE A 33 8.29 28.92 4.41
N GLN A 34 9.06 29.76 5.12
CA GLN A 34 10.51 29.70 5.11
C GLN A 34 10.96 28.67 6.16
N GLY A 35 10.92 27.41 5.78
CA GLY A 35 11.64 26.37 6.48
C GLY A 35 13.14 26.60 6.27
N THR A 36 13.88 26.86 7.35
CA THR A 36 15.34 26.88 7.33
C THR A 36 15.85 25.49 6.96
N ALA A 37 16.25 25.34 5.69
CA ALA A 37 16.96 24.16 5.24
C ALA A 37 18.34 24.12 5.89
N ASN A 38 18.48 23.40 7.00
CA ASN A 38 19.77 22.92 7.44
C ASN A 38 20.19 21.79 6.48
N ALA A 39 21.02 22.14 5.50
CA ALA A 39 21.67 21.19 4.62
C ALA A 39 22.77 20.43 5.40
N GLY A 40 22.37 19.47 6.23
CA GLY A 40 23.23 18.41 6.71
C GLY A 40 23.26 17.31 5.63
N PHE A 41 24.46 16.81 5.33
CA PHE A 41 24.65 15.61 4.48
C PHE A 41 24.11 14.37 5.20
N PHE A 42 22.78 14.24 5.32
CA PHE A 42 22.15 13.06 5.89
C PHE A 42 21.49 12.27 4.78
N ASN A 43 21.81 10.98 4.72
CA ASN A 43 21.03 10.00 4.01
C ASN A 43 19.57 10.16 4.44
N ASN A 44 18.70 10.45 3.51
CA ASN A 44 17.27 10.72 3.73
C ASN A 44 16.48 9.39 3.90
N ASP A 45 17.01 8.48 4.69
CA ASP A 45 16.48 7.11 4.81
C ASP A 45 15.16 7.00 5.57
N LEU A 46 14.72 8.08 6.28
CA LEU A 46 13.49 8.14 7.10
C LEU A 46 12.70 9.43 6.83
N GLU A 47 12.72 9.93 5.60
CA GLU A 47 12.06 11.18 5.21
C GLU A 47 10.53 11.07 5.35
N THR A 48 9.95 9.98 4.86
CA THR A 48 8.50 9.73 4.96
C THR A 48 8.07 9.56 6.41
N PHE A 49 8.90 8.90 7.21
CA PHE A 49 8.62 8.75 8.65
C PHE A 49 8.62 10.10 9.37
N GLU A 50 9.58 10.98 9.06
CA GLU A 50 9.66 12.33 9.65
C GLU A 50 8.40 13.15 9.28
N GLU A 51 8.00 13.14 8.02
CA GLU A 51 6.77 13.80 7.57
C GLU A 51 5.53 13.26 8.29
N VAL A 52 5.44 11.95 8.47
CA VAL A 52 4.30 11.31 9.13
C VAL A 52 4.24 11.66 10.62
N ILE A 53 5.37 11.64 11.33
CA ILE A 53 5.38 11.97 12.77
C ILE A 53 5.04 13.42 13.00
N ASP A 54 5.46 14.32 12.10
CA ASP A 54 5.09 15.75 12.13
C ASP A 54 3.61 15.93 11.88
N LEU A 55 3.08 15.28 10.86
CA LEU A 55 1.66 15.34 10.51
C LEU A 55 0.78 14.81 11.65
N VAL A 56 1.15 13.67 12.25
CA VAL A 56 0.43 13.11 13.40
C VAL A 56 0.50 14.07 14.59
N SER A 57 1.66 14.65 14.87
CA SER A 57 1.83 15.58 15.98
C SER A 57 1.01 16.86 15.81
N GLU A 58 0.84 17.32 14.58
CA GLU A 58 0.11 18.56 14.26
C GLU A 58 -1.40 18.35 14.07
N LYS A 59 -1.80 17.25 13.42
CA LYS A 59 -3.17 17.07 12.91
C LYS A 59 -4.00 16.04 13.67
N TYR A 60 -3.39 15.17 14.48
CA TYR A 60 -4.16 14.16 15.20
C TYR A 60 -5.06 14.80 16.24
N VAL A 61 -6.27 14.27 16.36
CA VAL A 61 -7.34 14.86 17.22
C VAL A 61 -6.95 14.96 18.69
N TYR A 62 -6.19 13.99 19.17
CA TYR A 62 -5.69 13.98 20.54
C TYR A 62 -4.17 14.27 20.54
N PRO A 63 -3.66 15.11 21.44
CA PRO A 63 -2.22 15.35 21.53
C PRO A 63 -1.45 14.03 21.72
N PRO A 64 -0.62 13.61 20.76
CA PRO A 64 0.08 12.35 20.88
C PRO A 64 1.24 12.46 21.88
N ASP A 65 1.44 11.38 22.62
CA ASP A 65 2.64 11.23 23.46
C ASP A 65 3.81 10.79 22.55
N HIS A 66 4.76 11.69 22.30
CA HIS A 66 5.91 11.42 21.41
C HIS A 66 6.67 10.15 21.80
N LYS A 67 6.85 9.87 23.07
CA LYS A 67 7.52 8.65 23.53
C LYS A 67 6.76 7.40 23.10
N LYS A 68 5.43 7.43 23.14
CA LYS A 68 4.60 6.31 22.65
C LYS A 68 4.73 6.15 21.15
N LEU A 69 4.78 7.25 20.37
CA LEU A 69 4.95 7.17 18.92
C LEU A 69 6.30 6.53 18.56
N PHE A 70 7.39 6.97 19.16
CA PHE A 70 8.72 6.38 18.91
C PHE A 70 8.80 4.93 19.38
N SER A 71 8.19 4.60 20.54
CA SER A 71 8.12 3.20 21.00
C SER A 71 7.36 2.32 20.02
N ALA A 72 6.22 2.79 19.55
CA ALA A 72 5.39 2.06 18.58
C ALA A 72 6.10 1.88 17.22
N ALA A 73 6.81 2.91 16.77
CA ALA A 73 7.61 2.83 15.54
C ALA A 73 8.71 1.76 15.65
N ILE A 74 9.45 1.76 16.77
CA ILE A 74 10.49 0.76 17.03
C ILE A 74 9.88 -0.65 17.13
N GLU A 75 8.76 -0.81 17.80
CA GLU A 75 8.06 -2.10 17.90
C GLU A 75 7.57 -2.59 16.52
N GLY A 76 7.08 -1.69 15.66
CA GLY A 76 6.72 -1.98 14.28
C GLY A 76 7.90 -2.52 13.47
N MET A 77 9.05 -1.84 13.53
CA MET A 77 10.27 -2.29 12.88
C MET A 77 10.75 -3.66 13.40
N ILE A 78 10.72 -3.88 14.71
CA ILE A 78 11.12 -5.16 15.32
C ILE A 78 10.21 -6.29 14.85
N LYS A 79 8.90 -6.05 14.77
CA LYS A 79 7.91 -7.03 14.30
C LYS A 79 8.14 -7.41 12.83
N ASN A 80 8.48 -6.46 11.97
CA ASN A 80 8.79 -6.74 10.56
C ASN A 80 10.13 -7.48 10.40
N ALA A 81 11.08 -7.15 11.25
CA ALA A 81 12.38 -7.82 11.26
C ALA A 81 12.30 -9.31 11.64
N ASP A 82 11.13 -9.76 12.11
CA ASP A 82 10.72 -11.07 12.60
C ASP A 82 11.78 -12.16 12.41
N SER A 83 12.68 -12.24 13.36
CA SER A 83 13.71 -13.25 13.43
C SER A 83 13.61 -13.93 14.78
N VAL A 84 13.51 -15.28 14.77
CA VAL A 84 13.57 -16.08 16.00
C VAL A 84 14.82 -15.75 16.85
N GLU A 85 15.84 -15.18 16.21
CA GLU A 85 17.10 -14.78 16.87
C GLU A 85 17.08 -13.35 17.39
N LEU A 86 15.99 -12.58 17.15
CA LEU A 86 15.83 -11.21 17.64
C LEU A 86 15.08 -11.23 18.98
N THR A 87 15.68 -10.71 20.01
CA THR A 87 15.08 -10.60 21.34
C THR A 87 15.11 -9.18 21.86
N LEU A 88 13.96 -8.72 22.38
CA LEU A 88 13.85 -7.43 23.04
C LEU A 88 13.71 -7.64 24.55
N SER A 89 14.64 -7.09 25.34
CA SER A 89 14.53 -7.05 26.79
C SER A 89 14.20 -5.62 27.23
N LYS A 90 13.02 -5.47 27.85
CA LYS A 90 12.55 -4.19 28.41
C LYS A 90 12.94 -4.12 29.89
N ASN A 91 13.97 -3.32 30.22
CA ASN A 91 14.37 -3.05 31.59
C ASN A 91 13.93 -1.62 31.98
N PRO A 92 13.73 -1.31 33.28
CA PRO A 92 13.41 0.04 33.68
C PRO A 92 14.46 1.03 33.19
N GLY A 93 14.07 1.87 32.25
CA GLY A 93 14.89 2.97 31.71
C GLY A 93 15.79 2.66 30.52
N ILE A 94 16.08 1.41 30.18
CA ILE A 94 16.89 1.04 29.02
C ILE A 94 16.32 -0.22 28.35
N ASN A 95 16.06 -0.14 27.07
CA ASN A 95 15.67 -1.30 26.26
C ASN A 95 16.91 -1.90 25.60
N THR A 96 17.00 -3.22 25.57
CA THR A 96 18.13 -3.93 24.96
C THR A 96 17.59 -4.81 23.84
N LEU A 97 18.03 -4.54 22.61
CA LEU A 97 17.74 -5.33 21.44
C LEU A 97 18.96 -6.19 21.11
N ARG A 98 18.76 -7.50 21.05
CA ARG A 98 19.81 -8.47 20.73
C ARG A 98 19.44 -9.26 19.49
N TYR A 99 20.39 -9.39 18.59
CA TYR A 99 20.35 -10.28 17.46
C TYR A 99 21.62 -11.12 17.43
N ARG A 100 21.51 -12.43 17.69
CA ARG A 100 22.66 -13.34 17.86
C ARG A 100 23.65 -12.82 18.91
N ASN A 101 24.89 -12.59 18.50
CA ASN A 101 25.97 -12.04 19.33
C ASN A 101 26.10 -10.51 19.27
N ARG A 102 25.19 -9.84 18.57
CA ARG A 102 25.12 -8.38 18.46
C ARG A 102 24.04 -7.83 19.38
N THR A 103 24.34 -6.68 19.97
CA THR A 103 23.41 -6.05 20.91
C THR A 103 23.44 -4.54 20.69
N THR A 104 22.28 -3.89 20.70
CA THR A 104 22.13 -2.45 20.80
C THR A 104 21.23 -2.12 21.97
N GLN A 105 21.41 -0.94 22.55
CA GLN A 105 20.57 -0.42 23.63
C GLN A 105 20.00 0.92 23.21
N TYR A 106 18.74 1.15 23.60
CA TYR A 106 18.09 2.43 23.36
C TYR A 106 17.23 2.83 24.56
N LYS A 107 17.11 4.13 24.75
CA LYS A 107 16.35 4.72 25.85
C LYS A 107 15.51 5.86 25.28
N LEU A 108 14.18 5.70 25.28
CA LEU A 108 13.29 6.76 24.90
C LEU A 108 13.02 7.69 26.08
N THR A 109 13.03 8.98 25.78
CA THR A 109 12.72 10.08 26.68
C THR A 109 11.53 10.86 26.09
N TYR A 110 11.21 12.02 26.60
CA TYR A 110 10.20 12.89 25.95
C TYR A 110 10.87 13.97 25.09
N ASP A 111 12.18 13.86 24.86
CA ASP A 111 12.91 14.75 23.96
C ASP A 111 12.89 14.17 22.54
N ARG A 112 12.29 14.90 21.61
CA ARG A 112 12.12 14.47 20.21
C ARG A 112 13.45 14.22 19.51
N SER A 113 14.43 15.10 19.72
CA SER A 113 15.73 14.97 19.05
C SER A 113 16.48 13.74 19.54
N HIS A 114 16.48 13.52 20.86
CA HIS A 114 17.08 12.33 21.45
C HIS A 114 16.37 11.04 21.00
N ASP A 115 15.06 11.03 21.03
CA ASP A 115 14.25 9.85 20.66
C ASP A 115 14.38 9.53 19.16
N TRP A 116 14.63 10.56 18.32
CA TRP A 116 14.97 10.40 16.90
C TRP A 116 16.30 9.66 16.73
N ASP A 117 17.36 10.09 17.42
CA ASP A 117 18.67 9.43 17.36
C ASP A 117 18.60 7.97 17.83
N GLU A 118 17.83 7.70 18.88
CA GLU A 118 17.61 6.34 19.38
C GLU A 118 16.83 5.46 18.40
N LEU A 119 15.83 6.02 17.71
CA LEU A 119 15.10 5.32 16.64
C LEU A 119 16.01 5.00 15.46
N GLN A 120 16.82 5.97 15.00
CA GLN A 120 17.78 5.76 13.91
C GLN A 120 18.79 4.67 14.27
N LYS A 121 19.28 4.65 15.49
CA LYS A 121 20.19 3.61 15.99
C LYS A 121 19.58 2.21 15.89
N VAL A 122 18.31 2.05 16.26
CA VAL A 122 17.59 0.77 16.13
C VAL A 122 17.36 0.43 14.67
N TYR A 123 16.97 1.41 13.85
CA TYR A 123 16.73 1.24 12.42
C TYR A 123 17.96 0.69 11.69
N TYR A 124 19.13 1.33 11.87
CA TYR A 124 20.38 0.85 11.26
C TYR A 124 20.83 -0.50 11.83
N PHE A 125 20.63 -0.71 13.13
CA PHE A 125 20.92 -2.02 13.72
C PHE A 125 20.10 -3.14 13.08
N LEU A 126 18.81 -2.93 12.86
CA LEU A 126 17.93 -3.91 12.21
C LEU A 126 18.29 -4.09 10.73
N HIS A 127 18.53 -3.02 10.00
CA HIS A 127 18.91 -3.07 8.60
C HIS A 127 20.20 -3.87 8.39
N ASP A 128 21.24 -3.58 9.19
CA ASP A 128 22.58 -4.13 8.98
C ASP A 128 22.73 -5.57 9.48
N HIS A 129 21.86 -6.03 10.39
CA HIS A 129 22.03 -7.31 11.07
C HIS A 129 20.90 -8.30 10.83
N SER A 130 19.78 -7.90 10.19
CA SER A 130 18.69 -8.84 9.90
C SER A 130 19.09 -9.90 8.89
N ARG A 131 18.68 -11.15 9.13
CA ARG A 131 18.99 -12.30 8.28
C ARG A 131 18.30 -12.25 6.91
N LYS A 132 17.13 -11.66 6.87
CA LYS A 132 16.38 -11.37 5.65
C LYS A 132 16.87 -10.01 5.16
N ALA A 133 17.19 -9.88 3.88
CA ALA A 133 17.48 -8.58 3.31
C ALA A 133 16.25 -7.67 3.45
N ILE A 134 16.14 -7.00 4.60
CA ILE A 134 15.08 -6.05 4.86
C ILE A 134 15.51 -4.76 4.20
N THR A 135 14.66 -4.24 3.32
CA THR A 135 14.96 -2.97 2.66
C THR A 135 14.71 -1.81 3.63
N LYS A 136 15.39 -0.71 3.40
CA LYS A 136 15.23 0.52 4.16
C LYS A 136 13.78 1.02 4.12
N GLU A 137 13.16 0.96 2.95
CA GLU A 137 11.76 1.33 2.73
C GLU A 137 10.80 0.44 3.52
N SER A 138 11.08 -0.87 3.61
CA SER A 138 10.26 -1.79 4.40
C SER A 138 10.32 -1.51 5.88
N LEU A 139 11.50 -1.16 6.42
CA LEU A 139 11.66 -0.77 7.83
C LEU A 139 10.97 0.55 8.12
N GLU A 140 11.12 1.55 7.25
CA GLU A 140 10.44 2.84 7.37
C GLU A 140 8.92 2.67 7.36
N THR A 141 8.38 1.93 6.39
CA THR A 141 6.95 1.61 6.33
C THR A 141 6.47 0.94 7.62
N SER A 142 7.23 -0.01 8.15
CA SER A 142 6.87 -0.70 9.39
C SER A 142 6.93 0.19 10.63
N ALA A 143 7.83 1.17 10.66
CA ALA A 143 7.85 2.19 11.70
C ALA A 143 6.58 3.07 11.65
N ILE A 144 6.17 3.48 10.44
CA ILE A 144 4.96 4.26 10.21
C ILE A 144 3.71 3.46 10.60
N GLU A 145 3.60 2.21 10.15
CA GLU A 145 2.50 1.31 10.52
C GLU A 145 2.43 1.11 12.05
N GLY A 146 3.58 1.00 12.71
CA GLY A 146 3.66 0.94 14.16
C GLY A 146 3.02 2.15 14.82
N ILE A 147 3.33 3.37 14.34
CA ILE A 147 2.69 4.61 14.80
C ILE A 147 1.18 4.54 14.59
N MET A 148 0.71 4.26 13.36
CA MET A 148 -0.71 4.23 13.04
C MET A 148 -1.48 3.27 13.93
N ASN A 149 -0.96 2.07 14.13
CA ASN A 149 -1.56 1.06 15.01
C ASN A 149 -1.60 1.48 16.49
N SER A 150 -0.78 2.44 16.91
CA SER A 150 -0.76 2.96 18.28
C SER A 150 -1.75 4.10 18.52
N LEU A 151 -2.29 4.70 17.47
CA LEU A 151 -3.23 5.82 17.55
C LEU A 151 -4.66 5.32 17.82
N ASP A 152 -5.30 4.80 16.81
CA ASP A 152 -6.67 4.25 16.88
C ASP A 152 -6.93 3.24 15.74
N ALA A 153 -8.11 2.59 15.78
CA ALA A 153 -8.49 1.59 14.78
C ALA A 153 -8.81 2.16 13.38
N TYR A 154 -8.89 3.47 13.24
CA TYR A 154 -9.25 4.16 12.00
C TYR A 154 -8.05 4.86 11.36
N SER A 155 -6.94 4.96 12.08
CA SER A 155 -5.69 5.53 11.58
C SER A 155 -4.95 4.48 10.77
N GLN A 156 -4.68 4.81 9.50
CA GLN A 156 -4.00 3.91 8.58
C GLN A 156 -3.01 4.69 7.69
N TYR A 157 -1.86 4.11 7.47
CA TYR A 157 -0.94 4.54 6.41
C TYR A 157 -1.23 3.75 5.13
N MET A 158 -1.29 4.45 4.03
CA MET A 158 -1.34 3.84 2.70
C MET A 158 -0.22 4.43 1.86
N ASP A 159 0.63 3.56 1.31
CA ASP A 159 1.53 3.99 0.26
C ASP A 159 0.74 4.39 -1.00
N LYS A 160 1.43 4.99 -1.97
CA LYS A 160 0.80 5.48 -3.20
C LYS A 160 0.00 4.41 -3.93
N ASP A 161 0.56 3.21 -4.07
CA ASP A 161 -0.05 2.11 -4.82
C ASP A 161 -1.29 1.57 -4.10
N SER A 162 -1.20 1.42 -2.78
CA SER A 162 -2.32 1.00 -1.92
C SER A 162 -3.44 2.03 -1.90
N PHE A 163 -3.09 3.33 -1.83
CA PHE A 163 -4.05 4.42 -1.89
C PHE A 163 -4.76 4.46 -3.25
N GLU A 164 -4.02 4.42 -4.35
CA GLU A 164 -4.60 4.38 -5.69
C GLU A 164 -5.50 3.16 -5.91
N LYS A 165 -5.12 2.01 -5.35
CA LYS A 165 -5.94 0.79 -5.36
C LYS A 165 -7.23 1.00 -4.57
N SER A 166 -7.14 1.51 -3.35
CA SER A 166 -8.29 1.78 -2.48
C SER A 166 -9.25 2.78 -3.12
N MET A 167 -8.74 3.84 -3.75
CA MET A 167 -9.56 4.81 -4.47
C MET A 167 -10.29 4.17 -5.64
N ARG A 168 -9.61 3.36 -6.46
CA ARG A 168 -10.24 2.61 -7.57
C ARG A 168 -11.33 1.67 -7.06
N ASP A 169 -11.07 0.96 -5.96
CA ASP A 169 -12.02 0.02 -5.37
C ASP A 169 -13.27 0.77 -4.84
N THR A 170 -13.10 1.94 -4.26
CA THR A 170 -14.19 2.79 -3.74
C THR A 170 -15.01 3.41 -4.87
N GLU A 171 -14.39 3.85 -5.95
CA GLU A 171 -15.09 4.43 -7.11
C GLU A 171 -15.81 3.37 -7.97
N GLY A 172 -15.58 2.08 -7.71
CA GLY A 172 -16.16 0.98 -8.50
C GLY A 172 -15.68 0.95 -9.96
N LYS A 173 -14.59 1.65 -10.25
CA LYS A 173 -14.01 1.79 -11.59
C LYS A 173 -12.72 1.01 -11.69
N TYR A 174 -12.74 -0.12 -12.34
CA TYR A 174 -11.53 -0.93 -12.58
C TYR A 174 -11.07 -0.81 -14.02
N GLY A 175 -9.79 -0.47 -14.19
CA GLY A 175 -9.14 -0.74 -15.46
C GLY A 175 -8.93 -2.25 -15.60
N GLY A 176 -9.65 -2.87 -16.53
CA GLY A 176 -9.62 -4.32 -16.71
C GLY A 176 -10.15 -4.76 -18.07
N LEU A 177 -10.45 -6.04 -18.17
CA LEU A 177 -10.89 -6.66 -19.43
C LEU A 177 -12.37 -7.05 -19.43
N GLY A 178 -13.05 -6.98 -18.27
CA GLY A 178 -14.46 -7.31 -18.13
C GLY A 178 -14.74 -8.81 -18.23
N MET A 179 -14.08 -9.59 -17.38
CA MET A 179 -14.31 -11.04 -17.26
C MET A 179 -14.57 -11.43 -15.81
N VAL A 180 -15.49 -12.38 -15.62
CA VAL A 180 -15.64 -13.11 -14.37
C VAL A 180 -14.82 -14.39 -14.48
N ILE A 181 -13.89 -14.59 -13.55
CA ILE A 181 -12.96 -15.73 -13.54
C ILE A 181 -13.14 -16.57 -12.28
N THR A 182 -12.83 -17.85 -12.35
CA THR A 182 -12.80 -18.75 -11.19
C THR A 182 -11.79 -19.88 -11.42
N ILE A 183 -11.65 -20.76 -10.43
CA ILE A 183 -10.85 -21.99 -10.55
C ILE A 183 -11.81 -23.18 -10.78
N LYS A 184 -11.52 -23.97 -11.81
CA LYS A 184 -12.17 -25.25 -12.09
C LYS A 184 -11.11 -26.27 -12.49
N ASP A 185 -11.20 -27.47 -11.92
CA ASP A 185 -10.23 -28.55 -12.16
C ASP A 185 -8.77 -28.11 -11.95
N ASN A 186 -8.54 -27.33 -10.89
CA ASN A 186 -7.27 -26.72 -10.54
C ASN A 186 -6.68 -25.79 -11.62
N ARG A 187 -7.53 -25.23 -12.47
CA ARG A 187 -7.16 -24.31 -13.56
C ARG A 187 -8.01 -23.06 -13.53
N LEU A 188 -7.40 -21.93 -13.84
CA LEU A 188 -8.11 -20.66 -13.96
C LEU A 188 -8.88 -20.60 -15.27
N TYR A 189 -10.17 -20.27 -15.21
CA TYR A 189 -11.00 -20.20 -16.41
C TYR A 189 -12.00 -19.04 -16.37
N VAL A 190 -12.51 -18.68 -17.55
CA VAL A 190 -13.52 -17.63 -17.75
C VAL A 190 -14.91 -18.21 -17.49
N VAL A 191 -15.63 -17.61 -16.52
CA VAL A 191 -17.04 -17.96 -16.24
C VAL A 191 -17.94 -17.26 -17.24
N LYS A 192 -17.73 -15.95 -17.42
CA LYS A 192 -18.45 -15.11 -18.39
C LYS A 192 -17.67 -13.85 -18.69
N THR A 193 -17.92 -13.25 -19.83
CA THR A 193 -17.54 -11.88 -20.16
C THR A 193 -18.65 -10.90 -19.79
N MET A 194 -18.30 -9.68 -19.48
CA MET A 194 -19.24 -8.59 -19.23
C MET A 194 -19.65 -7.97 -20.57
N ASN A 195 -20.90 -7.54 -20.63
CA ASN A 195 -21.44 -6.91 -21.84
C ASN A 195 -20.60 -5.68 -22.24
N ASN A 196 -20.31 -5.57 -23.52
CA ASN A 196 -19.57 -4.47 -24.11
C ASN A 196 -18.13 -4.27 -23.58
N SER A 197 -17.56 -5.32 -22.99
CA SER A 197 -16.20 -5.30 -22.45
C SER A 197 -15.14 -5.62 -23.52
N PRO A 198 -13.85 -5.28 -23.27
CA PRO A 198 -12.75 -5.68 -24.14
C PRO A 198 -12.68 -7.19 -24.39
N ALA A 199 -12.97 -8.00 -23.39
CA ALA A 199 -12.95 -9.45 -23.49
C ALA A 199 -14.07 -9.98 -24.41
N GLU A 200 -15.30 -9.44 -24.27
CA GLU A 200 -16.42 -9.82 -25.12
C GLU A 200 -16.18 -9.44 -26.58
N ARG A 201 -15.76 -8.19 -26.82
CA ARG A 201 -15.45 -7.71 -28.19
C ARG A 201 -14.34 -8.52 -28.87
N ALA A 202 -13.40 -9.05 -28.09
CA ALA A 202 -12.34 -9.91 -28.60
C ALA A 202 -12.78 -11.37 -28.85
N GLY A 203 -14.01 -11.75 -28.47
CA GLY A 203 -14.52 -13.09 -28.65
C GLY A 203 -14.00 -14.11 -27.64
N ILE A 204 -13.62 -13.68 -26.46
CA ILE A 204 -13.34 -14.56 -25.32
C ILE A 204 -14.68 -15.13 -24.85
N LEU A 205 -14.73 -16.44 -24.59
CA LEU A 205 -15.96 -17.14 -24.25
C LEU A 205 -15.88 -17.76 -22.85
N ALA A 206 -17.03 -18.00 -22.27
CA ALA A 206 -17.15 -18.85 -21.09
C ALA A 206 -16.54 -20.23 -21.35
N GLY A 207 -15.77 -20.74 -20.40
CA GLY A 207 -15.07 -22.01 -20.52
C GLY A 207 -13.67 -21.93 -21.13
N ASP A 208 -13.18 -20.76 -21.54
CA ASP A 208 -11.79 -20.57 -21.95
C ASP A 208 -10.87 -20.65 -20.71
N TYR A 209 -9.79 -21.44 -20.77
CA TYR A 209 -8.81 -21.60 -19.69
C TYR A 209 -7.59 -20.71 -19.92
N PHE A 210 -7.14 -20.08 -18.87
CA PHE A 210 -5.92 -19.25 -18.93
C PHE A 210 -4.66 -20.12 -18.98
N MET A 211 -3.77 -19.82 -19.92
CA MET A 211 -2.48 -20.48 -20.10
C MET A 211 -1.32 -19.53 -19.77
N SER A 212 -1.36 -18.31 -20.28
CA SER A 212 -0.35 -17.31 -20.00
C SER A 212 -0.91 -15.88 -20.03
N VAL A 213 -0.22 -14.98 -19.31
CA VAL A 213 -0.45 -13.53 -19.32
C VAL A 213 0.88 -12.84 -19.58
N ASN A 214 0.96 -12.00 -20.60
CA ASN A 214 2.19 -11.33 -21.05
C ASN A 214 3.37 -12.30 -21.23
N GLY A 215 3.11 -13.50 -21.75
CA GLY A 215 4.10 -14.56 -21.95
C GLY A 215 4.48 -15.33 -20.67
N LYS A 216 4.05 -14.92 -19.50
CA LYS A 216 4.29 -15.64 -18.25
C LYS A 216 3.24 -16.75 -18.09
N ASN A 217 3.70 -18.00 -17.88
CA ASN A 217 2.81 -19.12 -17.55
C ASN A 217 2.14 -18.88 -16.20
N ILE A 218 0.82 -19.12 -16.14
CA ILE A 218 0.00 -18.82 -14.96
C ILE A 218 -0.69 -20.04 -14.36
N THR A 219 -0.36 -21.24 -14.81
CA THR A 219 -1.04 -22.47 -14.37
C THR A 219 -0.91 -22.77 -12.87
N ALA A 220 0.08 -22.17 -12.19
CA ALA A 220 0.31 -22.29 -10.75
C ALA A 220 -0.09 -21.05 -9.94
N LEU A 221 -0.74 -20.04 -10.56
CA LEU A 221 -1.11 -18.81 -9.87
C LEU A 221 -2.44 -18.97 -9.13
N HIS A 222 -2.57 -18.22 -8.02
CA HIS A 222 -3.83 -18.02 -7.35
C HIS A 222 -4.74 -17.05 -8.14
N ILE A 223 -6.04 -17.15 -7.91
CA ILE A 223 -7.04 -16.33 -8.64
C ILE A 223 -6.81 -14.83 -8.43
N GLU A 224 -6.38 -14.44 -7.24
CA GLU A 224 -6.08 -13.03 -6.91
C GLU A 224 -4.88 -12.50 -7.68
N GLU A 225 -3.83 -13.32 -7.84
CA GLU A 225 -2.65 -12.96 -8.62
C GLU A 225 -3.00 -12.79 -10.09
N LEU A 226 -3.83 -13.69 -10.65
CA LEU A 226 -4.34 -13.51 -12.01
C LEU A 226 -5.18 -12.25 -12.13
N ALA A 227 -6.10 -12.01 -11.19
CA ALA A 227 -6.94 -10.82 -11.20
C ALA A 227 -6.08 -9.53 -11.20
N ASN A 228 -5.02 -9.50 -10.40
CA ASN A 228 -4.08 -8.37 -10.38
C ASN A 228 -3.32 -8.19 -11.70
N LEU A 229 -2.94 -9.28 -12.37
CA LEU A 229 -2.30 -9.21 -13.70
C LEU A 229 -3.26 -8.71 -14.79
N LEU A 230 -4.55 -9.05 -14.69
CA LEU A 230 -5.58 -8.63 -15.64
C LEU A 230 -6.02 -7.18 -15.43
N ARG A 231 -6.01 -6.69 -14.19
CA ARG A 231 -6.24 -5.29 -13.84
C ARG A 231 -5.06 -4.42 -14.22
N GLY A 232 -5.26 -3.13 -14.30
CA GLY A 232 -4.21 -2.15 -14.56
C GLY A 232 -4.80 -0.82 -15.00
N TYR A 233 -3.92 0.12 -15.38
CA TYR A 233 -4.40 1.41 -15.87
C TYR A 233 -5.19 1.25 -17.18
N PRO A 234 -6.31 1.98 -17.35
CA PRO A 234 -6.99 2.08 -18.63
C PRO A 234 -6.00 2.45 -19.74
N GLU A 235 -6.31 2.10 -20.98
CA GLU A 235 -5.50 2.30 -22.18
C GLU A 235 -4.19 1.49 -22.23
N THR A 236 -3.84 0.73 -21.18
CA THR A 236 -2.70 -0.19 -21.22
C THR A 236 -3.08 -1.53 -21.85
N LYS A 237 -2.12 -2.17 -22.52
CA LYS A 237 -2.33 -3.46 -23.19
C LYS A 237 -1.91 -4.64 -22.33
N VAL A 238 -2.62 -5.75 -22.49
CA VAL A 238 -2.25 -7.04 -21.91
C VAL A 238 -2.48 -8.13 -22.95
N THR A 239 -1.54 -9.08 -23.02
CA THR A 239 -1.61 -10.22 -23.93
C THR A 239 -1.97 -11.47 -23.15
N LEU A 240 -3.03 -12.16 -23.57
CA LEU A 240 -3.54 -13.38 -22.95
C LEU A 240 -3.39 -14.55 -23.93
N THR A 241 -2.95 -15.70 -23.45
CA THR A 241 -3.14 -16.96 -24.17
C THR A 241 -4.16 -17.80 -23.45
N LEU A 242 -5.24 -18.16 -24.12
CA LEU A 242 -6.35 -18.94 -23.59
C LEU A 242 -6.50 -20.24 -24.38
N LEU A 243 -6.79 -21.34 -23.69
CA LEU A 243 -7.16 -22.62 -24.30
C LEU A 243 -8.66 -22.73 -24.39
N ARG A 244 -9.21 -22.77 -25.58
CA ARG A 244 -10.63 -23.04 -25.82
C ARG A 244 -10.87 -24.55 -25.83
N SER A 245 -11.48 -25.06 -24.77
CA SER A 245 -11.67 -26.51 -24.58
C SER A 245 -12.53 -27.16 -25.67
N SER A 246 -13.54 -26.47 -26.19
CA SER A 246 -14.41 -26.97 -27.27
C SER A 246 -13.64 -27.21 -28.55
N GLU A 247 -12.62 -26.45 -28.82
CA GLU A 247 -11.79 -26.52 -30.04
C GLU A 247 -10.43 -27.22 -29.80
N LYS A 248 -10.05 -27.45 -28.53
CA LYS A 248 -8.73 -27.93 -28.11
C LYS A 248 -7.59 -27.09 -28.71
N ARG A 249 -7.81 -25.79 -28.83
CA ARG A 249 -6.88 -24.85 -29.47
C ARG A 249 -6.58 -23.65 -28.57
N GLU A 250 -5.31 -23.29 -28.54
CA GLU A 250 -4.87 -22.05 -27.92
C GLU A 250 -5.11 -20.85 -28.84
N ARG A 251 -5.53 -19.76 -28.23
CA ARG A 251 -5.76 -18.46 -28.89
C ARG A 251 -5.07 -17.38 -28.10
N THR A 252 -4.37 -16.50 -28.79
CA THR A 252 -3.70 -15.35 -28.19
C THR A 252 -4.48 -14.08 -28.51
N TYR A 253 -4.75 -13.29 -27.47
CA TYR A 253 -5.49 -12.04 -27.54
C TYR A 253 -4.62 -10.93 -26.98
N THR A 254 -4.50 -9.81 -27.67
CA THR A 254 -3.91 -8.57 -27.12
C THR A 254 -5.06 -7.59 -26.94
N LEU A 255 -5.35 -7.27 -25.68
CA LEU A 255 -6.48 -6.46 -25.27
C LEU A 255 -6.01 -5.16 -24.64
N THR A 256 -6.75 -4.09 -24.87
CA THR A 256 -6.59 -2.82 -24.16
C THR A 256 -7.50 -2.82 -22.94
N ARG A 257 -6.96 -2.47 -21.78
CA ARG A 257 -7.76 -2.33 -20.56
C ARG A 257 -8.64 -1.11 -20.65
N GLU A 258 -9.87 -1.24 -20.21
CA GLU A 258 -10.85 -0.16 -20.14
C GLU A 258 -11.44 -0.08 -18.74
N ILE A 259 -12.06 1.04 -18.41
CA ILE A 259 -12.83 1.18 -17.16
C ILE A 259 -14.02 0.23 -17.22
N ILE A 260 -14.06 -0.75 -16.33
CA ILE A 260 -15.16 -1.72 -16.23
C ILE A 260 -16.11 -1.25 -15.13
N LEU A 261 -17.32 -0.90 -15.52
CA LEU A 261 -18.40 -0.56 -14.60
C LEU A 261 -19.07 -1.85 -14.10
N ILE A 262 -19.08 -2.04 -12.80
CA ILE A 262 -19.79 -3.17 -12.18
C ILE A 262 -21.19 -2.68 -11.82
N ASN A 263 -22.21 -3.16 -12.50
CA ASN A 263 -23.59 -2.95 -12.09
C ASN A 263 -23.86 -3.78 -10.83
N THR A 264 -23.97 -3.12 -9.70
CA THR A 264 -24.22 -3.76 -8.39
C THR A 264 -25.71 -4.09 -8.19
N VAL A 265 -26.59 -3.55 -9.02
CA VAL A 265 -28.03 -3.77 -8.97
C VAL A 265 -28.53 -4.19 -10.35
N GLU A 266 -29.13 -5.36 -10.41
CA GLU A 266 -29.93 -5.81 -11.56
C GLU A 266 -31.40 -5.91 -11.10
N TYR A 267 -32.33 -5.35 -11.87
CA TYR A 267 -33.74 -5.50 -11.60
C TYR A 267 -34.45 -6.10 -12.82
N LYS A 268 -35.48 -6.89 -12.53
CA LYS A 268 -36.40 -7.45 -13.55
C LYS A 268 -37.81 -7.11 -13.11
N THR A 269 -38.54 -6.45 -13.99
CA THR A 269 -39.98 -6.26 -13.79
C THR A 269 -40.68 -7.61 -13.98
N LEU A 270 -41.44 -8.02 -13.01
CA LEU A 270 -42.33 -9.19 -13.14
C LEU A 270 -43.65 -8.67 -13.71
N ASP A 271 -43.99 -9.11 -14.92
CA ASP A 271 -45.31 -8.88 -15.48
C ASP A 271 -46.33 -9.72 -14.69
N ASN A 272 -47.40 -9.06 -14.18
CA ASN A 272 -48.51 -9.71 -13.49
C ASN A 272 -49.38 -10.47 -14.47
#